data_3f0ba2e8d928f50644f707fa53b11bad
#
_entry.id   3f0ba2e8d928f50644f707fa53b11bad
#
_cell.length_a   1.000
_cell.length_b   1.000
_cell.length_c   1.000
_cell.angle_alpha   90.00
_cell.angle_beta   90.00
_cell.angle_gamma   90.00
#
_symmetry.space_group_name_H-M   'P 1'
#
loop_
_entity.id
_entity.type
_entity.pdbx_description
1 polymer ?
#
loop_
_entity_poly.entity_id
_entity_poly.type
_entity_poly.pdbx_seq_one_letter_code
_entity_poly.pdbx_strand_id
1 'polypeptide(L)'
;MREDPIDIVVGLGWGDEGKGATVDALVAARGVGNTLRFNGGHQAAHNVIADGVHHTFSTFGSGCLAGAASWIGPRCTIDPLAAVNEQRALSRALAGGGWDGRPGAPDSRARPPAPPDSGTGRLDPPGAPGTRGAPDSPDRRRPTPPPAPRVRVHRDALVTTPLHVIVNRARESARGPERHGSTGTGFGETIAYAHRGFAPLRAGDMGDPDLIADHLALYAERSDLIESVDAAWLARMAQDLRSCFARVYDVVTDEELLDMIATGDVVMEGAQGLMLDQDLGTHPHTTWSRTTPAWAVELCERAGVGRRVRVVGAMRTYATRHGRGPLPHEADLGVVEAHNTTSRWAGEFRTAHWDAEVLRYALDRVRPDVIALSHLDVFDDVLMSAPGETVGLPPVLVAAHGPDRRDRTLAG
;
A
#
# COMPACT_ATOMS: atom_id res chain seq x y z
N MET A 1 -26.03 13.95 -6.04
CA MET A 1 -24.58 14.21 -5.87
C MET A 1 -24.36 14.64 -4.42
N ARG A 2 -23.32 14.16 -3.78
CA ARG A 2 -22.98 14.58 -2.40
C ARG A 2 -22.51 16.03 -2.41
N GLU A 3 -22.84 16.78 -1.37
CA GLU A 3 -22.36 18.16 -1.18
C GLU A 3 -20.96 18.19 -0.54
N ASP A 4 -20.56 17.10 0.13
CA ASP A 4 -19.26 16.96 0.76
C ASP A 4 -18.09 17.03 -0.23
N PRO A 5 -16.94 17.58 0.17
CA PRO A 5 -15.75 17.61 -0.69
C PRO A 5 -15.21 16.19 -0.94
N ILE A 6 -14.57 15.99 -2.09
CA ILE A 6 -13.71 14.83 -2.32
C ILE A 6 -12.41 15.05 -1.55
N ASP A 7 -12.14 14.18 -0.57
CA ASP A 7 -10.90 14.24 0.18
C ASP A 7 -9.77 13.52 -0.55
N ILE A 8 -8.63 14.19 -0.66
CA ILE A 8 -7.37 13.65 -1.18
C ILE A 8 -6.38 13.58 -0.02
N VAL A 9 -6.10 12.38 0.49
CA VAL A 9 -5.22 12.16 1.65
C VAL A 9 -3.79 11.89 1.19
N VAL A 10 -2.84 12.75 1.58
CA VAL A 10 -1.42 12.65 1.26
C VAL A 10 -0.54 12.79 2.50
N GLY A 11 0.67 12.23 2.49
CA GLY A 11 1.61 12.33 3.60
C GLY A 11 2.53 13.53 3.48
N LEU A 12 2.79 14.23 4.61
CA LEU A 12 3.68 15.39 4.66
C LEU A 12 5.15 15.03 4.96
N GLY A 13 5.43 13.85 5.52
CA GLY A 13 6.75 13.40 5.93
C GLY A 13 7.34 12.32 5.03
N TRP A 14 7.90 11.29 5.67
CA TRP A 14 8.60 10.16 5.01
C TRP A 14 7.77 8.87 4.94
N GLY A 15 6.46 8.94 5.03
CA GLY A 15 5.57 7.79 5.14
C GLY A 15 5.16 7.52 6.60
N ASP A 16 4.29 6.51 6.79
CA ASP A 16 3.77 6.08 8.11
C ASP A 16 3.00 7.14 8.92
N GLU A 17 2.45 8.15 8.24
CA GLU A 17 1.70 9.27 8.86
C GLU A 17 0.24 8.91 9.21
N GLY A 18 -0.14 7.64 9.09
CA GLY A 18 -1.51 7.20 9.41
C GLY A 18 -2.54 7.48 8.30
N LYS A 19 -2.11 7.61 7.03
CA LYS A 19 -3.00 7.85 5.87
C LYS A 19 -4.13 6.84 5.76
N GLY A 20 -3.84 5.54 5.85
CA GLY A 20 -4.86 4.51 5.75
C GLY A 20 -5.93 4.63 6.84
N ALA A 21 -5.52 4.83 8.08
CA ALA A 21 -6.43 5.01 9.20
C ALA A 21 -7.24 6.33 9.09
N THR A 22 -6.66 7.37 8.48
CA THR A 22 -7.39 8.62 8.16
C THR A 22 -8.44 8.37 7.08
N VAL A 23 -8.09 7.66 6.01
CA VAL A 23 -9.03 7.28 4.93
C VAL A 23 -10.19 6.46 5.49
N ASP A 24 -9.91 5.45 6.30
CA ASP A 24 -10.92 4.63 6.94
C ASP A 24 -11.88 5.45 7.82
N ALA A 25 -11.34 6.37 8.63
CA ALA A 25 -12.15 7.25 9.46
C ALA A 25 -13.03 8.19 8.64
N LEU A 26 -12.52 8.79 7.56
CA LEU A 26 -13.28 9.65 6.66
C LEU A 26 -14.40 8.88 5.95
N VAL A 27 -14.09 7.67 5.45
CA VAL A 27 -15.08 6.79 4.82
C VAL A 27 -16.17 6.42 5.81
N ALA A 28 -15.83 5.98 7.02
CA ALA A 28 -16.79 5.59 8.04
C ALA A 28 -17.68 6.76 8.48
N ALA A 29 -17.09 7.91 8.76
CA ALA A 29 -17.83 9.08 9.27
C ALA A 29 -18.80 9.66 8.23
N ARG A 30 -18.47 9.58 6.94
CA ARG A 30 -19.26 10.17 5.86
C ARG A 30 -20.08 9.15 5.07
N GLY A 31 -19.91 7.83 5.34
CA GLY A 31 -20.54 6.76 4.58
C GLY A 31 -20.17 6.82 3.10
N VAL A 32 -18.90 7.10 2.76
CA VAL A 32 -18.40 7.16 1.37
C VAL A 32 -18.30 5.76 0.80
N GLY A 33 -18.79 5.56 -0.43
CA GLY A 33 -18.87 4.23 -1.06
C GLY A 33 -17.60 3.75 -1.73
N ASN A 34 -16.61 4.63 -1.99
CA ASN A 34 -15.42 4.28 -2.77
C ASN A 34 -14.13 4.83 -2.15
N THR A 35 -13.06 4.05 -2.26
CA THR A 35 -11.68 4.48 -1.98
C THR A 35 -10.84 4.29 -3.23
N LEU A 36 -10.17 5.33 -3.71
CA LEU A 36 -9.29 5.30 -4.88
C LEU A 36 -7.84 5.52 -4.49
N ARG A 37 -6.99 4.51 -4.69
CA ARG A 37 -5.54 4.68 -4.63
C ARG A 37 -5.06 5.31 -5.94
N PHE A 38 -4.45 6.50 -5.89
CA PHE A 38 -4.11 7.25 -7.09
C PHE A 38 -2.62 7.23 -7.43
N ASN A 39 -1.74 6.83 -6.50
CA ASN A 39 -0.29 6.73 -6.69
C ASN A 39 0.30 5.54 -5.92
N GLY A 40 1.60 5.26 -6.15
CA GLY A 40 2.31 4.18 -5.46
C GLY A 40 1.88 2.79 -5.95
N GLY A 41 1.87 1.82 -5.07
CA GLY A 41 1.50 0.44 -5.39
C GLY A 41 1.51 -0.46 -4.16
N HIS A 42 1.66 -1.76 -4.38
CA HIS A 42 1.62 -2.80 -3.35
C HIS A 42 2.74 -2.74 -2.30
N GLN A 43 3.74 -1.86 -2.45
CA GLN A 43 4.75 -1.58 -1.42
C GLN A 43 4.21 -0.72 -0.27
N ALA A 44 3.07 -0.08 -0.42
CA ALA A 44 2.41 0.64 0.66
C ALA A 44 1.85 -0.36 1.68
N ALA A 45 1.96 -0.05 2.96
CA ALA A 45 1.44 -0.86 4.07
C ALA A 45 0.63 0.06 4.98
N HIS A 46 -0.66 0.21 4.69
CA HIS A 46 -1.55 1.08 5.44
C HIS A 46 -2.27 0.28 6.54
N ASN A 47 -1.82 0.44 7.77
CA ASN A 47 -2.43 -0.21 8.93
C ASN A 47 -3.72 0.49 9.32
N VAL A 48 -4.78 -0.28 9.50
CA VAL A 48 -6.08 0.18 9.99
C VAL A 48 -6.54 -0.76 11.10
N ILE A 49 -6.94 -0.17 12.22
CA ILE A 49 -7.64 -0.87 13.29
C ILE A 49 -9.05 -0.27 13.38
N ALA A 50 -10.05 -1.09 13.21
CA ALA A 50 -11.45 -0.68 13.25
C ALA A 50 -12.27 -1.71 14.01
N ASP A 51 -12.91 -1.30 15.10
CA ASP A 51 -13.75 -2.13 15.94
C ASP A 51 -13.06 -3.43 16.43
N GLY A 52 -11.77 -3.33 16.74
CA GLY A 52 -10.92 -4.45 17.16
C GLY A 52 -10.45 -5.37 16.03
N VAL A 53 -10.76 -5.04 14.78
CA VAL A 53 -10.23 -5.74 13.58
C VAL A 53 -9.01 -4.97 13.07
N HIS A 54 -7.87 -5.64 12.96
CA HIS A 54 -6.65 -5.09 12.36
C HIS A 54 -6.44 -5.65 10.96
N HIS A 55 -6.16 -4.77 10.00
CA HIS A 55 -5.72 -5.15 8.66
C HIS A 55 -4.66 -4.19 8.11
N THR A 56 -3.68 -4.75 7.40
CA THR A 56 -2.66 -3.99 6.67
C THR A 56 -3.00 -4.00 5.18
N PHE A 57 -3.36 -2.84 4.66
CA PHE A 57 -3.74 -2.65 3.26
C PHE A 57 -2.51 -2.34 2.40
N SER A 58 -2.27 -3.18 1.40
CA SER A 58 -1.24 -2.98 0.36
C SER A 58 -1.86 -2.84 -1.03
N THR A 59 -2.89 -3.63 -1.32
CA THR A 59 -3.62 -3.66 -2.59
C THR A 59 -4.98 -2.97 -2.48
N PHE A 60 -5.75 -3.38 -1.45
CA PHE A 60 -7.09 -2.82 -1.24
C PHE A 60 -7.02 -1.39 -0.70
N GLY A 61 -8.05 -0.59 -0.94
CA GLY A 61 -8.21 0.70 -0.32
C GLY A 61 -8.53 0.59 1.17
N SER A 62 -7.98 1.48 1.98
CA SER A 62 -8.10 1.43 3.44
C SER A 62 -9.54 1.58 3.95
N GLY A 63 -10.45 2.14 3.15
CA GLY A 63 -11.88 2.25 3.48
C GLY A 63 -12.66 0.93 3.43
N CYS A 64 -12.05 -0.21 3.04
CA CYS A 64 -12.76 -1.49 2.95
C CYS A 64 -13.33 -1.98 4.27
N LEU A 65 -12.68 -1.71 5.42
CA LEU A 65 -13.25 -2.06 6.73
C LEU A 65 -14.47 -1.20 7.09
N ALA A 66 -14.64 -0.05 6.44
CA ALA A 66 -15.82 0.80 6.55
C ALA A 66 -16.85 0.52 5.43
N GLY A 67 -16.63 -0.49 4.59
CA GLY A 67 -17.56 -0.92 3.54
C GLY A 67 -17.36 -0.29 2.17
N ALA A 68 -16.34 0.56 1.97
CA ALA A 68 -16.07 1.18 0.68
C ALA A 68 -15.49 0.17 -0.34
N ALA A 69 -15.87 0.32 -1.60
CA ALA A 69 -15.27 -0.39 -2.72
C ALA A 69 -13.86 0.13 -3.00
N SER A 70 -12.96 -0.77 -3.40
CA SER A 70 -11.56 -0.46 -3.71
C SER A 70 -11.36 -0.19 -5.20
N TRP A 71 -10.66 0.92 -5.50
CA TRP A 71 -10.23 1.30 -6.83
C TRP A 71 -8.73 1.58 -6.86
N ILE A 72 -8.08 1.24 -7.97
CA ILE A 72 -6.66 1.53 -8.25
C ILE A 72 -6.57 2.32 -9.56
N GLY A 73 -5.94 3.49 -9.50
CA GLY A 73 -5.79 4.41 -10.62
C GLY A 73 -4.69 4.01 -11.62
N PRO A 74 -4.59 4.75 -12.75
CA PRO A 74 -3.70 4.42 -13.87
C PRO A 74 -2.20 4.55 -13.55
N ARG A 75 -1.85 5.33 -12.52
CA ARG A 75 -0.44 5.61 -12.15
C ARG A 75 0.04 4.79 -10.95
N CYS A 76 -0.64 3.67 -10.69
CA CYS A 76 -0.29 2.72 -9.64
C CYS A 76 0.38 1.47 -10.20
N THR A 77 1.01 0.70 -9.31
CA THR A 77 1.42 -0.67 -9.62
C THR A 77 0.62 -1.68 -8.80
N ILE A 78 0.43 -2.86 -9.35
CA ILE A 78 -0.23 -3.98 -8.67
C ILE A 78 0.69 -5.21 -8.67
N ASP A 79 0.53 -6.07 -7.66
CA ASP A 79 1.14 -7.41 -7.60
C ASP A 79 0.03 -8.46 -7.45
N PRO A 80 -0.32 -9.20 -8.52
CA PRO A 80 -1.40 -10.18 -8.47
C PRO A 80 -1.18 -11.32 -7.47
N LEU A 81 0.07 -11.72 -7.26
CA LEU A 81 0.40 -12.82 -6.32
C LEU A 81 0.24 -12.37 -4.87
N ALA A 82 0.73 -11.17 -4.53
CA ALA A 82 0.57 -10.59 -3.21
C ALA A 82 -0.90 -10.30 -2.90
N ALA A 83 -1.65 -9.79 -3.88
CA ALA A 83 -3.05 -9.42 -3.74
C ALA A 83 -3.97 -10.57 -3.31
N VAL A 84 -3.71 -11.81 -3.77
CA VAL A 84 -4.48 -12.99 -3.34
C VAL A 84 -4.31 -13.26 -1.84
N ASN A 85 -3.12 -13.04 -1.29
CA ASN A 85 -2.88 -13.24 0.14
C ASN A 85 -3.60 -12.17 0.96
N GLU A 86 -3.54 -10.93 0.54
CA GLU A 86 -4.29 -9.83 1.18
C GLU A 86 -5.80 -10.05 1.09
N GLN A 87 -6.35 -10.47 -0.07
CA GLN A 87 -7.76 -10.80 -0.22
C GLN A 87 -8.21 -11.87 0.78
N ARG A 88 -7.40 -12.92 0.97
CA ARG A 88 -7.71 -13.99 1.95
C ARG A 88 -7.69 -13.46 3.39
N ALA A 89 -6.74 -12.60 3.72
CA ALA A 89 -6.64 -11.97 5.03
C ALA A 89 -7.83 -11.04 5.30
N LEU A 90 -8.15 -10.17 4.34
CA LEU A 90 -9.28 -9.24 4.42
C LEU A 90 -10.63 -9.99 4.50
N SER A 91 -10.81 -11.06 3.72
CA SER A 91 -12.02 -11.89 3.80
C SER A 91 -12.22 -12.49 5.19
N ARG A 92 -11.13 -12.93 5.85
CA ARG A 92 -11.18 -13.44 7.23
C ARG A 92 -11.53 -12.33 8.23
N ALA A 93 -10.93 -11.16 8.07
CA ALA A 93 -11.20 -10.01 8.91
C ALA A 93 -12.68 -9.59 8.83
N LEU A 94 -13.22 -9.48 7.63
CA LEU A 94 -14.63 -9.12 7.39
C LEU A 94 -15.62 -10.19 7.84
N ALA A 95 -15.22 -11.46 7.93
CA ALA A 95 -16.06 -12.56 8.44
C ALA A 95 -16.13 -12.62 9.97
N GLY A 96 -15.59 -11.64 10.70
CA GLY A 96 -15.62 -11.58 12.16
C GLY A 96 -14.53 -12.41 12.86
N GLY A 97 -13.45 -12.74 12.15
CA GLY A 97 -12.23 -13.29 12.74
C GLY A 97 -11.48 -12.18 13.49
N GLY A 98 -11.74 -12.05 14.79
CA GLY A 98 -11.06 -11.06 15.63
C GLY A 98 -9.54 -11.19 15.58
N TRP A 99 -8.84 -10.07 15.78
CA TRP A 99 -7.39 -10.01 15.90
C TRP A 99 -6.90 -10.81 17.11
N ASP A 100 -5.95 -11.73 16.91
CA ASP A 100 -5.36 -12.57 17.97
C ASP A 100 -4.24 -11.86 18.76
N GLY A 101 -4.07 -10.54 18.61
CA GLY A 101 -3.07 -9.72 19.30
C GLY A 101 -1.64 -9.87 18.76
N ARG A 102 -1.44 -10.65 17.70
CA ARG A 102 -0.12 -10.78 17.07
C ARG A 102 -0.01 -9.84 15.88
N PRO A 103 1.00 -8.97 15.81
CA PRO A 103 1.25 -8.21 14.58
C PRO A 103 1.40 -9.21 13.44
N GLY A 104 0.56 -9.09 12.41
CA GLY A 104 0.67 -9.89 11.20
C GLY A 104 2.01 -9.60 10.56
N ALA A 105 3.03 -10.38 10.88
CA ALA A 105 4.21 -10.42 10.05
C ALA A 105 3.73 -10.67 8.61
N PRO A 106 4.20 -9.91 7.61
CA PRO A 106 3.99 -10.29 6.23
C PRO A 106 4.44 -11.75 6.14
N ASP A 107 3.55 -12.65 5.70
CA ASP A 107 3.81 -14.09 5.73
C ASP A 107 5.10 -14.37 4.93
N SER A 108 6.21 -14.44 5.65
CA SER A 108 7.53 -14.77 5.11
C SER A 108 7.57 -16.19 4.53
N ARG A 109 6.45 -16.90 4.56
CA ARG A 109 6.27 -18.25 4.03
C ARG A 109 5.74 -18.28 2.59
N ALA A 110 5.42 -17.14 1.97
CA ALA A 110 5.35 -17.06 0.52
C ALA A 110 6.78 -17.11 -0.05
N ARG A 111 7.44 -18.25 0.14
CA ARG A 111 8.71 -18.56 -0.49
C ARG A 111 8.43 -18.68 -2.00
N PRO A 112 9.09 -17.89 -2.84
CA PRO A 112 9.06 -18.19 -4.28
C PRO A 112 9.55 -19.63 -4.43
N PRO A 113 9.01 -20.41 -5.38
CA PRO A 113 9.47 -21.77 -5.60
C PRO A 113 10.99 -21.74 -5.81
N ALA A 114 11.70 -22.52 -4.98
CA ALA A 114 13.13 -22.65 -5.08
C ALA A 114 13.50 -23.17 -6.48
N PRO A 115 14.64 -22.77 -7.05
CA PRO A 115 15.14 -23.42 -8.25
C PRO A 115 15.35 -24.92 -7.96
N PRO A 116 15.20 -25.80 -8.94
CA PRO A 116 15.27 -27.23 -8.72
C PRO A 116 16.66 -27.64 -8.22
N ASP A 117 16.73 -28.09 -6.97
CA ASP A 117 17.91 -28.76 -6.42
C ASP A 117 18.07 -30.12 -7.08
N SER A 118 19.27 -30.37 -7.58
CA SER A 118 19.70 -31.67 -8.07
C SER A 118 19.86 -32.65 -6.90
N GLY A 119 18.96 -33.61 -6.83
CA GLY A 119 19.08 -34.97 -6.30
C GLY A 119 19.76 -35.25 -4.98
N THR A 120 18.99 -35.79 -4.05
CA THR A 120 19.17 -37.15 -3.50
C THR A 120 18.06 -37.43 -2.51
N GLY A 121 17.35 -38.53 -2.68
CA GLY A 121 16.16 -38.90 -1.91
C GLY A 121 16.45 -39.41 -0.51
N ARG A 122 15.45 -39.19 0.35
CA ARG A 122 15.15 -40.12 1.45
C ARG A 122 13.64 -40.05 1.73
N LEU A 123 13.01 -41.24 1.61
CA LEU A 123 11.61 -41.46 1.94
C LEU A 123 11.48 -41.77 3.43
N ASP A 124 10.63 -41.06 4.17
CA ASP A 124 10.21 -41.43 5.51
C ASP A 124 8.89 -42.21 5.46
N PRO A 125 8.69 -43.18 6.39
CA PRO A 125 7.59 -44.13 6.35
C PRO A 125 6.26 -43.57 6.88
N PRO A 126 5.10 -44.18 6.54
CA PRO A 126 3.77 -43.69 6.86
C PRO A 126 3.40 -43.88 8.32
N GLY A 127 2.87 -42.85 8.97
CA GLY A 127 2.35 -42.84 10.32
C GLY A 127 0.96 -43.43 10.43
N ALA A 128 0.68 -44.04 11.61
CA ALA A 128 -0.46 -44.85 12.00
C ALA A 128 -1.83 -44.10 12.03
N PRO A 129 -2.97 -44.83 11.97
CA PRO A 129 -4.29 -44.22 11.80
C PRO A 129 -4.86 -43.66 13.13
N GLY A 130 -5.29 -42.39 13.06
CA GLY A 130 -5.98 -41.72 14.16
C GLY A 130 -7.48 -42.10 14.27
N THR A 131 -7.93 -42.18 15.48
CA THR A 131 -9.25 -42.57 15.98
C THR A 131 -10.41 -41.75 15.37
N ARG A 132 -11.48 -42.45 15.00
CA ARG A 132 -12.74 -41.88 14.51
C ARG A 132 -13.47 -41.13 15.62
N GLY A 133 -13.72 -39.83 15.40
CA GLY A 133 -14.67 -39.02 16.17
C GLY A 133 -16.12 -39.29 15.74
N ALA A 134 -17.05 -39.17 16.68
CA ALA A 134 -18.47 -39.40 16.54
C ALA A 134 -19.14 -38.49 15.50
N PRO A 135 -20.29 -38.88 14.88
CA PRO A 135 -20.94 -38.09 13.82
C PRO A 135 -21.55 -36.80 14.38
N ASP A 136 -21.21 -35.70 13.76
CA ASP A 136 -21.80 -34.39 13.99
C ASP A 136 -23.28 -34.36 13.58
N SER A 137 -24.08 -33.74 14.43
CA SER A 137 -25.52 -33.53 14.21
C SER A 137 -25.80 -32.69 12.98
N PRO A 138 -26.76 -33.04 12.10
CA PRO A 138 -27.14 -32.23 10.98
C PRO A 138 -28.04 -31.08 11.44
N ASP A 139 -27.72 -29.90 10.91
CA ASP A 139 -28.56 -28.69 10.83
C ASP A 139 -28.19 -27.49 11.72
N ARG A 140 -27.06 -26.86 11.36
CA ARG A 140 -26.98 -25.39 11.35
C ARG A 140 -26.39 -25.00 10.02
N ARG A 141 -27.23 -24.55 9.10
CA ARG A 141 -26.77 -23.88 7.85
C ARG A 141 -25.85 -22.74 8.28
N ARG A 142 -24.54 -22.96 8.17
CA ARG A 142 -23.59 -21.83 8.29
C ARG A 142 -24.00 -20.80 7.25
N PRO A 143 -24.18 -19.51 7.61
CA PRO A 143 -24.44 -18.48 6.64
C PRO A 143 -23.34 -18.55 5.56
N THR A 144 -23.75 -18.48 4.30
CA THR A 144 -22.81 -18.44 3.18
C THR A 144 -21.86 -17.28 3.42
N PRO A 145 -20.54 -17.50 3.43
CA PRO A 145 -19.61 -16.40 3.64
C PRO A 145 -19.85 -15.33 2.57
N PRO A 146 -19.72 -14.04 2.92
CA PRO A 146 -19.83 -12.96 1.94
C PRO A 146 -18.85 -13.21 0.79
N PRO A 147 -19.18 -12.78 -0.44
CA PRO A 147 -18.26 -12.91 -1.56
C PRO A 147 -16.92 -12.24 -1.22
N ALA A 148 -15.83 -12.86 -1.67
CA ALA A 148 -14.50 -12.31 -1.42
C ALA A 148 -14.40 -10.90 -2.04
N PRO A 149 -13.83 -9.89 -1.32
CA PRO A 149 -13.71 -8.54 -1.83
C PRO A 149 -12.87 -8.51 -3.10
N ARG A 150 -13.20 -7.61 -4.02
CA ARG A 150 -12.50 -7.42 -5.29
C ARG A 150 -12.05 -5.97 -5.43
N VAL A 151 -11.09 -5.73 -6.30
CA VAL A 151 -10.51 -4.42 -6.57
C VAL A 151 -10.78 -4.04 -8.02
N ARG A 152 -11.35 -2.87 -8.27
CA ARG A 152 -11.45 -2.28 -9.59
C ARG A 152 -10.13 -1.61 -9.94
N VAL A 153 -9.44 -2.13 -10.95
CA VAL A 153 -8.11 -1.65 -11.36
C VAL A 153 -8.17 -1.02 -12.74
N HIS A 154 -7.64 0.19 -12.85
CA HIS A 154 -7.52 0.85 -14.15
C HIS A 154 -6.64 0.04 -15.09
N ARG A 155 -7.07 -0.09 -16.35
CA ARG A 155 -6.38 -0.89 -17.38
C ARG A 155 -4.90 -0.54 -17.57
N ASP A 156 -4.51 0.70 -17.30
CA ASP A 156 -3.13 1.19 -17.45
C ASP A 156 -2.26 1.02 -16.21
N ALA A 157 -2.80 0.54 -15.08
CA ALA A 157 -1.99 0.24 -13.90
C ALA A 157 -0.90 -0.80 -14.24
N LEU A 158 0.32 -0.55 -13.77
CA LEU A 158 1.47 -1.41 -14.10
C LEU A 158 1.45 -2.69 -13.25
N VAL A 159 1.90 -3.80 -13.85
CA VAL A 159 1.97 -5.09 -13.15
C VAL A 159 3.39 -5.39 -12.72
N THR A 160 3.60 -5.51 -11.42
CA THR A 160 4.84 -6.03 -10.85
C THR A 160 4.83 -7.56 -10.91
N THR A 161 5.91 -8.11 -11.45
CA THR A 161 6.09 -9.56 -11.61
C THR A 161 7.18 -10.07 -10.65
N PRO A 162 7.29 -11.38 -10.41
CA PRO A 162 8.38 -11.97 -9.61
C PRO A 162 9.77 -11.60 -10.13
N LEU A 163 9.95 -11.40 -11.43
CA LEU A 163 11.23 -11.00 -12.00
C LEU A 163 11.63 -9.60 -11.54
N HIS A 164 10.69 -8.63 -11.47
CA HIS A 164 10.95 -7.32 -10.90
C HIS A 164 11.39 -7.40 -9.43
N VAL A 165 10.77 -8.28 -8.65
CA VAL A 165 11.12 -8.52 -7.23
C VAL A 165 12.55 -9.08 -7.11
N ILE A 166 12.90 -10.09 -7.95
CA ILE A 166 14.23 -10.70 -7.97
C ILE A 166 15.29 -9.65 -8.29
N VAL A 167 15.11 -8.87 -9.35
CA VAL A 167 16.05 -7.83 -9.78
C VAL A 167 16.19 -6.74 -8.72
N ASN A 168 15.09 -6.28 -8.13
CA ASN A 168 15.12 -5.29 -7.05
C ASN A 168 15.98 -5.79 -5.86
N ARG A 169 15.73 -7.00 -5.39
CA ARG A 169 16.47 -7.60 -4.27
C ARG A 169 17.94 -7.84 -4.60
N ALA A 170 18.26 -8.28 -5.81
CA ALA A 170 19.62 -8.46 -6.27
C ALA A 170 20.39 -7.13 -6.30
N ARG A 171 19.80 -6.07 -6.85
CA ARG A 171 20.39 -4.72 -6.86
C ARG A 171 20.60 -4.16 -5.47
N GLU A 172 19.62 -4.25 -4.57
CA GLU A 172 19.77 -3.81 -3.19
C GLU A 172 20.86 -4.61 -2.45
N SER A 173 20.97 -5.92 -2.70
CA SER A 173 22.03 -6.75 -2.13
C SER A 173 23.41 -6.38 -2.66
N ALA A 174 23.56 -6.11 -3.95
CA ALA A 174 24.81 -5.71 -4.58
C ALA A 174 25.33 -4.35 -4.09
N ARG A 175 24.42 -3.43 -3.73
CA ARG A 175 24.80 -2.12 -3.13
C ARG A 175 25.37 -2.25 -1.72
N GLY A 176 25.15 -3.34 -1.03
CA GLY A 176 25.66 -3.55 0.33
C GLY A 176 25.32 -2.39 1.29
N PRO A 177 26.36 -1.72 1.86
CA PRO A 177 26.14 -0.55 2.72
C PRO A 177 25.47 0.65 2.03
N GLU A 178 25.58 0.78 0.71
CA GLU A 178 25.04 1.89 -0.08
C GLU A 178 23.62 1.62 -0.61
N ARG A 179 22.90 0.66 -0.02
CA ARG A 179 21.52 0.35 -0.42
C ARG A 179 20.61 1.57 -0.25
N HIS A 180 19.66 1.72 -1.17
CA HIS A 180 18.73 2.85 -1.16
C HIS A 180 17.58 2.67 -0.15
N GLY A 181 17.38 1.44 0.39
CA GLY A 181 16.34 1.14 1.36
C GLY A 181 14.98 0.86 0.72
N SER A 182 14.97 0.25 -0.47
CA SER A 182 13.73 -0.19 -1.10
C SER A 182 13.03 -1.27 -0.26
N THR A 183 11.71 -1.39 -0.40
CA THR A 183 10.93 -2.43 0.29
C THR A 183 11.20 -3.84 -0.19
N GLY A 184 11.98 -4.00 -1.29
CA GLY A 184 12.28 -5.30 -1.90
C GLY A 184 11.08 -5.97 -2.59
N THR A 185 10.05 -5.19 -2.92
CA THR A 185 8.80 -5.66 -3.53
C THR A 185 8.77 -5.54 -5.07
N GLY A 186 9.80 -4.95 -5.68
CA GLY A 186 9.89 -4.79 -7.14
C GLY A 186 9.23 -3.53 -7.68
N PHE A 187 8.60 -2.72 -6.86
CA PHE A 187 7.90 -1.49 -7.27
C PHE A 187 8.76 -0.58 -8.15
N GLY A 188 9.95 -0.19 -7.66
CA GLY A 188 10.86 0.70 -8.40
C GLY A 188 11.34 0.10 -9.71
N GLU A 189 11.58 -1.22 -9.77
CA GLU A 189 12.00 -1.90 -11.01
C GLU A 189 10.88 -1.92 -12.04
N THR A 190 9.62 -2.10 -11.63
CA THR A 190 8.46 -2.05 -12.54
C THR A 190 8.36 -0.69 -13.22
N ILE A 191 8.49 0.39 -12.45
CA ILE A 191 8.41 1.75 -12.99
C ILE A 191 9.66 2.11 -13.81
N ALA A 192 10.86 1.77 -13.32
CA ALA A 192 12.10 2.00 -14.04
C ALA A 192 12.13 1.30 -15.41
N TYR A 193 11.54 0.11 -15.54
CA TYR A 193 11.42 -0.59 -16.81
C TYR A 193 10.58 0.21 -17.83
N ALA A 194 9.43 0.72 -17.39
CA ALA A 194 8.58 1.56 -18.22
C ALA A 194 9.27 2.89 -18.63
N HIS A 195 9.99 3.52 -17.70
CA HIS A 195 10.72 4.78 -17.95
C HIS A 195 11.89 4.62 -18.93
N ARG A 196 12.46 3.42 -19.06
CA ARG A 196 13.49 3.11 -20.06
C ARG A 196 12.92 2.96 -21.47
N GLY A 197 11.63 3.22 -21.68
CA GLY A 197 10.96 3.11 -22.97
C GLY A 197 10.58 1.69 -23.37
N PHE A 198 10.63 0.75 -22.43
CA PHE A 198 10.14 -0.61 -22.66
C PHE A 198 8.63 -0.67 -22.46
N ALA A 199 7.94 -1.52 -23.22
CA ALA A 199 6.51 -1.75 -23.04
C ALA A 199 6.27 -2.51 -21.71
N PRO A 200 5.69 -1.87 -20.66
CA PRO A 200 5.43 -2.54 -19.39
C PRO A 200 4.18 -3.42 -19.50
N LEU A 201 4.12 -4.46 -18.68
CA LEU A 201 2.89 -5.23 -18.50
C LEU A 201 1.87 -4.40 -17.73
N ARG A 202 0.63 -4.30 -18.25
CA ARG A 202 -0.47 -3.52 -17.66
C ARG A 202 -1.62 -4.41 -17.20
N ALA A 203 -2.48 -3.90 -16.34
CA ALA A 203 -3.66 -4.62 -15.89
C ALA A 203 -4.58 -5.04 -17.05
N GLY A 204 -4.67 -4.23 -18.12
CA GLY A 204 -5.44 -4.54 -19.32
C GLY A 204 -4.91 -5.74 -20.13
N ASP A 205 -3.63 -6.09 -19.95
CA ASP A 205 -2.97 -7.19 -20.66
C ASP A 205 -3.15 -8.55 -19.97
N MET A 206 -3.65 -8.54 -18.73
CA MET A 206 -3.66 -9.72 -17.85
C MET A 206 -4.65 -10.82 -18.25
N GLY A 207 -5.45 -10.59 -19.29
CA GLY A 207 -6.34 -11.61 -19.88
C GLY A 207 -5.62 -12.62 -20.74
N ASP A 208 -4.46 -12.28 -21.29
CA ASP A 208 -3.71 -13.07 -22.28
C ASP A 208 -2.43 -13.67 -21.67
N PRO A 209 -2.38 -15.00 -21.40
CA PRO A 209 -1.22 -15.64 -20.80
C PRO A 209 0.00 -15.69 -21.74
N ASP A 210 -0.19 -15.69 -23.05
CA ASP A 210 0.92 -15.71 -24.00
C ASP A 210 1.61 -14.34 -24.01
N LEU A 211 0.84 -13.25 -24.01
CA LEU A 211 1.37 -11.90 -23.85
C LEU A 211 2.12 -11.71 -22.52
N ILE A 212 1.60 -12.28 -21.42
CA ILE A 212 2.29 -12.26 -20.13
C ILE A 212 3.62 -13.02 -20.21
N ALA A 213 3.63 -14.21 -20.82
CA ALA A 213 4.85 -15.02 -20.96
C ALA A 213 5.92 -14.32 -21.82
N ASP A 214 5.52 -13.73 -22.95
CA ASP A 214 6.40 -12.96 -23.83
C ASP A 214 7.00 -11.74 -23.08
N HIS A 215 6.19 -11.05 -22.28
CA HIS A 215 6.65 -9.94 -21.47
C HIS A 215 7.67 -10.38 -20.42
N LEU A 216 7.43 -11.50 -19.73
CA LEU A 216 8.38 -12.07 -18.76
C LEU A 216 9.70 -12.47 -19.44
N ALA A 217 9.64 -13.10 -20.63
CA ALA A 217 10.81 -13.48 -21.41
C ALA A 217 11.63 -12.24 -21.80
N LEU A 218 10.97 -11.23 -22.34
CA LEU A 218 11.60 -9.97 -22.75
C LEU A 218 12.24 -9.20 -21.57
N TYR A 219 11.58 -9.20 -20.41
CA TYR A 219 12.14 -8.62 -19.20
C TYR A 219 13.40 -9.37 -18.72
N ALA A 220 13.36 -10.71 -18.73
CA ALA A 220 14.49 -11.54 -18.38
C ALA A 220 15.69 -11.32 -19.31
N GLU A 221 15.47 -11.31 -20.64
CA GLU A 221 16.50 -11.04 -21.66
C GLU A 221 17.18 -9.67 -21.47
N ARG A 222 16.42 -8.66 -21.07
CA ARG A 222 16.92 -7.29 -20.91
C ARG A 222 17.51 -7.01 -19.53
N SER A 223 17.42 -7.97 -18.61
CA SER A 223 17.97 -7.82 -17.26
C SER A 223 19.39 -8.36 -17.18
N ASP A 224 20.33 -7.53 -16.79
CA ASP A 224 21.72 -7.88 -16.49
C ASP A 224 21.90 -8.78 -15.26
N LEU A 225 20.82 -9.01 -14.50
CA LEU A 225 20.81 -9.79 -13.25
C LEU A 225 20.05 -11.12 -13.37
N ILE A 226 19.57 -11.46 -14.55
CA ILE A 226 18.87 -12.73 -14.82
C ILE A 226 19.66 -13.46 -15.91
N GLU A 227 20.36 -14.54 -15.54
CA GLU A 227 21.22 -15.28 -16.47
C GLU A 227 20.40 -16.03 -17.54
N SER A 228 19.35 -16.73 -17.11
CA SER A 228 18.42 -17.43 -18.00
C SER A 228 17.13 -17.79 -17.28
N VAL A 229 16.05 -17.93 -18.00
CA VAL A 229 14.76 -18.40 -17.49
C VAL A 229 14.22 -19.50 -18.40
N ASP A 230 13.84 -20.62 -17.79
CA ASP A 230 13.24 -21.75 -18.51
C ASP A 230 11.86 -21.38 -19.08
N ALA A 231 11.61 -21.70 -20.36
CA ALA A 231 10.35 -21.42 -21.04
C ALA A 231 9.13 -22.05 -20.33
N ALA A 232 9.28 -23.24 -19.77
CA ALA A 232 8.21 -23.89 -19.03
C ALA A 232 7.91 -23.15 -17.71
N TRP A 233 8.93 -22.56 -17.08
CA TRP A 233 8.73 -21.70 -15.92
C TRP A 233 7.99 -20.41 -16.30
N LEU A 234 8.36 -19.76 -17.42
CA LEU A 234 7.69 -18.54 -17.92
C LEU A 234 6.20 -18.80 -18.17
N ALA A 235 5.88 -19.91 -18.86
CA ALA A 235 4.50 -20.29 -19.14
C ALA A 235 3.68 -20.56 -17.87
N ARG A 236 4.25 -21.28 -16.90
CA ARG A 236 3.58 -21.51 -15.60
C ARG A 236 3.36 -20.21 -14.85
N MET A 237 4.38 -19.35 -14.79
CA MET A 237 4.28 -18.06 -14.09
C MET A 237 3.23 -17.13 -14.73
N ALA A 238 3.12 -17.14 -16.06
CA ALA A 238 2.09 -16.39 -16.78
C ALA A 238 0.68 -16.88 -16.40
N GLN A 239 0.46 -18.19 -16.34
CA GLN A 239 -0.82 -18.76 -15.90
C GLN A 239 -1.14 -18.43 -14.43
N ASP A 240 -0.14 -18.47 -13.54
CA ASP A 240 -0.31 -18.14 -12.14
C ASP A 240 -0.66 -16.66 -11.97
N LEU A 241 0.05 -15.76 -12.64
CA LEU A 241 -0.22 -14.33 -12.63
C LEU A 241 -1.64 -14.02 -13.14
N ARG A 242 -2.03 -14.60 -14.29
CA ARG A 242 -3.37 -14.48 -14.86
C ARG A 242 -4.45 -14.96 -13.89
N SER A 243 -4.24 -16.15 -13.30
CA SER A 243 -5.22 -16.75 -12.38
C SER A 243 -5.38 -15.95 -11.10
N CYS A 244 -4.28 -15.47 -10.51
CA CYS A 244 -4.27 -14.60 -9.35
C CYS A 244 -4.92 -13.25 -9.64
N PHE A 245 -4.62 -12.66 -10.81
CA PHE A 245 -5.23 -11.43 -11.27
C PHE A 245 -6.76 -11.58 -11.41
N ALA A 246 -7.23 -12.56 -12.16
CA ALA A 246 -8.65 -12.82 -12.39
C ALA A 246 -9.45 -13.04 -11.09
N ARG A 247 -8.78 -13.55 -10.05
CA ARG A 247 -9.38 -13.75 -8.73
C ARG A 247 -9.65 -12.45 -7.98
N VAL A 248 -8.77 -11.46 -8.07
CA VAL A 248 -8.79 -10.26 -7.22
C VAL A 248 -9.30 -9.03 -7.96
N TYR A 249 -9.00 -8.91 -9.25
CA TYR A 249 -9.18 -7.65 -9.99
C TYR A 249 -10.29 -7.72 -11.01
N ASP A 250 -10.98 -6.57 -11.15
CA ASP A 250 -11.88 -6.24 -12.25
C ASP A 250 -11.28 -5.05 -12.99
N VAL A 251 -10.96 -5.22 -14.28
CA VAL A 251 -10.35 -4.17 -15.09
C VAL A 251 -11.40 -3.12 -15.43
N VAL A 252 -11.05 -1.85 -15.25
CA VAL A 252 -11.90 -0.70 -15.59
C VAL A 252 -11.21 0.22 -16.59
N THR A 253 -12.02 0.94 -17.34
CA THR A 253 -11.60 1.93 -18.34
C THR A 253 -11.44 3.31 -17.69
N ASP A 254 -10.89 4.27 -18.47
CA ASP A 254 -10.87 5.70 -18.09
C ASP A 254 -12.28 6.22 -17.81
N GLU A 255 -13.25 5.89 -18.68
CA GLU A 255 -14.63 6.34 -18.57
C GLU A 255 -15.27 5.87 -17.25
N GLU A 256 -15.17 4.57 -16.94
CA GLU A 256 -15.72 4.00 -15.70
C GLU A 256 -15.06 4.60 -14.44
N LEU A 257 -13.75 4.87 -14.48
CA LEU A 257 -13.05 5.52 -13.38
C LEU A 257 -13.51 6.97 -13.20
N LEU A 258 -13.59 7.74 -14.29
CA LEU A 258 -13.99 9.14 -14.26
C LEU A 258 -15.46 9.29 -13.87
N ASP A 259 -16.36 8.41 -14.34
CA ASP A 259 -17.76 8.36 -13.94
C ASP A 259 -17.90 8.12 -12.43
N MET A 260 -17.12 7.17 -11.88
CA MET A 260 -17.11 6.94 -10.42
C MET A 260 -16.67 8.20 -9.67
N ILE A 261 -15.60 8.87 -10.11
CA ILE A 261 -15.13 10.12 -9.48
C ILE A 261 -16.18 11.23 -9.60
N ALA A 262 -16.85 11.35 -10.74
CA ALA A 262 -17.90 12.35 -11.00
C ALA A 262 -19.10 12.23 -10.05
N THR A 263 -19.39 11.05 -9.50
CA THR A 263 -20.40 10.89 -8.44
C THR A 263 -20.05 11.67 -7.19
N GLY A 264 -18.74 11.87 -6.96
CA GLY A 264 -18.17 12.47 -5.77
C GLY A 264 -18.26 11.60 -4.53
N ASP A 265 -18.58 10.33 -4.65
CA ASP A 265 -18.66 9.36 -3.56
C ASP A 265 -17.35 8.60 -3.41
N VAL A 266 -16.26 9.33 -3.23
CA VAL A 266 -14.89 8.78 -3.16
C VAL A 266 -14.00 9.55 -2.20
N VAL A 267 -13.13 8.80 -1.47
CA VAL A 267 -11.93 9.32 -0.80
C VAL A 267 -10.72 8.83 -1.60
N MET A 268 -9.81 9.76 -1.94
CA MET A 268 -8.60 9.43 -2.69
C MET A 268 -7.42 9.22 -1.73
N GLU A 269 -6.80 8.06 -1.85
CA GLU A 269 -5.76 7.58 -0.94
C GLU A 269 -4.38 7.65 -1.60
N GLY A 270 -3.49 8.48 -1.04
CA GLY A 270 -2.09 8.56 -1.42
C GLY A 270 -1.21 7.54 -0.70
N ALA A 271 -0.08 7.21 -1.30
CA ALA A 271 0.95 6.33 -0.74
C ALA A 271 2.24 7.11 -0.49
N GLN A 272 3.03 6.68 0.49
CA GLN A 272 4.24 7.33 0.99
C GLN A 272 3.98 8.77 1.48
N GLY A 273 5.06 9.59 1.61
CA GLY A 273 4.98 10.99 2.01
C GLY A 273 5.85 11.86 1.13
N LEU A 274 5.67 13.19 1.23
CA LEU A 274 6.33 14.17 0.36
C LEU A 274 7.85 14.03 0.33
N MET A 275 8.46 13.76 1.49
CA MET A 275 9.92 13.66 1.60
C MET A 275 10.51 12.44 0.89
N LEU A 276 9.65 11.54 0.41
CA LEU A 276 10.00 10.39 -0.46
C LEU A 276 9.58 10.59 -1.92
N ASP A 277 9.01 11.75 -2.28
CA ASP A 277 8.55 12.03 -3.65
C ASP A 277 9.70 11.90 -4.66
N GLN A 278 9.39 11.37 -5.86
CA GLN A 278 10.41 11.14 -6.89
C GLN A 278 11.11 12.41 -7.36
N ASP A 279 10.43 13.55 -7.35
CA ASP A 279 10.94 14.82 -7.88
C ASP A 279 11.29 15.82 -6.77
N LEU A 280 10.61 15.76 -5.62
CA LEU A 280 10.69 16.71 -4.51
C LEU A 280 11.40 16.17 -3.27
N GLY A 281 11.61 14.86 -3.19
CA GLY A 281 12.31 14.20 -2.09
C GLY A 281 13.83 14.28 -2.20
N THR A 282 14.53 13.67 -1.26
CA THR A 282 16.01 13.68 -1.21
C THR A 282 16.59 12.44 -1.87
N HIS A 283 17.06 12.59 -3.11
CA HIS A 283 17.75 11.51 -3.83
C HIS A 283 19.04 11.03 -3.14
N PRO A 284 19.36 9.74 -3.25
CA PRO A 284 18.67 8.64 -3.94
C PRO A 284 17.59 7.95 -3.10
N HIS A 285 17.23 8.48 -1.95
CA HIS A 285 16.33 7.89 -0.96
C HIS A 285 14.87 8.30 -1.21
N THR A 286 14.42 8.20 -2.45
CA THR A 286 13.06 8.54 -2.90
C THR A 286 12.33 7.30 -3.43
N THR A 287 11.01 7.40 -3.57
CA THR A 287 10.19 6.42 -4.28
C THR A 287 10.05 6.82 -5.74
N TRP A 288 9.78 5.85 -6.62
CA TRP A 288 9.48 6.09 -8.04
C TRP A 288 8.02 6.49 -8.25
N SER A 289 7.54 7.44 -7.45
CA SER A 289 6.16 7.94 -7.53
C SER A 289 6.09 9.39 -7.07
N ARG A 290 5.22 10.17 -7.71
CA ARG A 290 4.82 11.46 -7.16
C ARG A 290 3.84 11.23 -6.02
N THR A 291 4.12 11.85 -4.88
CA THR A 291 3.36 11.68 -3.64
C THR A 291 2.49 12.89 -3.31
N THR A 292 2.57 13.95 -4.12
CA THR A 292 1.71 15.13 -4.03
C THR A 292 0.28 14.84 -4.49
N PRO A 293 -0.72 15.70 -4.18
CA PRO A 293 -2.09 15.50 -4.63
C PRO A 293 -2.32 15.72 -6.13
N ALA A 294 -1.31 16.18 -6.88
CA ALA A 294 -1.45 16.63 -8.26
C ALA A 294 -2.14 15.61 -9.19
N TRP A 295 -1.81 14.32 -9.07
CA TRP A 295 -2.45 13.29 -9.89
C TRP A 295 -3.91 13.02 -9.53
N ALA A 296 -4.27 13.15 -8.26
CA ALA A 296 -5.65 13.02 -7.81
C ALA A 296 -6.48 14.23 -8.26
N VAL A 297 -5.92 15.45 -8.18
CA VAL A 297 -6.54 16.68 -8.68
C VAL A 297 -6.78 16.59 -10.20
N GLU A 298 -5.77 16.15 -10.98
CA GLU A 298 -5.91 15.91 -12.42
C GLU A 298 -7.06 14.96 -12.75
N LEU A 299 -7.22 13.87 -11.99
CA LEU A 299 -8.35 12.95 -12.18
C LEU A 299 -9.70 13.61 -11.87
N CYS A 300 -9.79 14.43 -10.83
CA CYS A 300 -10.99 15.19 -10.50
C CYS A 300 -11.32 16.22 -11.59
N GLU A 301 -10.34 16.91 -12.15
CA GLU A 301 -10.50 17.85 -13.26
C GLU A 301 -11.01 17.14 -14.50
N ARG A 302 -10.43 16.00 -14.87
CA ARG A 302 -10.86 15.17 -16.01
C ARG A 302 -12.26 14.61 -15.82
N ALA A 303 -12.66 14.30 -14.58
CA ALA A 303 -14.02 13.86 -14.25
C ALA A 303 -15.04 15.01 -14.23
N GLY A 304 -14.61 16.26 -14.46
CA GLY A 304 -15.51 17.44 -14.43
C GLY A 304 -16.13 17.68 -13.05
N VAL A 305 -15.40 17.38 -11.98
CA VAL A 305 -15.90 17.54 -10.62
C VAL A 305 -16.15 19.03 -10.32
N GLY A 306 -17.41 19.44 -10.34
CA GLY A 306 -17.84 20.83 -10.09
C GLY A 306 -17.92 21.20 -8.61
N ARG A 307 -17.49 20.32 -7.70
CA ARG A 307 -17.53 20.51 -6.27
C ARG A 307 -16.13 20.68 -5.69
N ARG A 308 -16.08 21.19 -4.45
CA ARG A 308 -14.80 21.38 -3.76
C ARG A 308 -14.02 20.07 -3.62
N VAL A 309 -12.78 20.06 -4.04
CA VAL A 309 -11.76 19.07 -3.71
C VAL A 309 -11.02 19.58 -2.47
N ARG A 310 -10.78 18.71 -1.49
CA ARG A 310 -10.08 19.06 -0.27
C ARG A 310 -8.84 18.18 -0.09
N VAL A 311 -7.68 18.82 0.04
CA VAL A 311 -6.41 18.15 0.31
C VAL A 311 -6.23 18.00 1.83
N VAL A 312 -6.08 16.76 2.28
CA VAL A 312 -5.84 16.39 3.68
C VAL A 312 -4.37 15.98 3.83
N GLY A 313 -3.59 16.80 4.51
CA GLY A 313 -2.19 16.52 4.84
C GLY A 313 -2.08 15.62 6.07
N ALA A 314 -1.68 14.37 5.92
CA ALA A 314 -1.47 13.48 7.04
C ALA A 314 -0.07 13.65 7.64
N MET A 315 0.02 13.76 8.96
CA MET A 315 1.27 13.84 9.71
C MET A 315 1.12 13.23 11.11
N ARG A 316 2.23 12.91 11.74
CA ARG A 316 2.30 12.55 13.16
C ARG A 316 2.70 13.75 13.99
N THR A 317 2.53 13.66 15.30
CA THR A 317 3.10 14.62 16.28
C THR A 317 4.63 14.63 16.26
N TYR A 318 5.29 13.59 15.74
CA TYR A 318 6.74 13.47 15.54
C TYR A 318 7.07 12.94 14.15
N ALA A 319 8.31 13.17 13.67
CA ALA A 319 8.74 12.68 12.39
C ALA A 319 9.24 11.23 12.47
N THR A 320 9.00 10.45 11.42
CA THR A 320 9.43 9.05 11.33
C THR A 320 9.97 8.72 9.95
N ARG A 321 10.93 7.78 9.89
CA ARG A 321 11.44 7.27 8.62
C ARG A 321 11.87 5.82 8.72
N HIS A 322 11.50 5.01 7.74
CA HIS A 322 12.12 3.70 7.53
C HIS A 322 13.41 3.81 6.72
N GLY A 323 14.42 3.06 7.16
CA GLY A 323 15.66 2.88 6.43
C GLY A 323 16.53 4.13 6.36
N ARG A 324 17.37 4.13 5.33
CA ARG A 324 18.41 5.15 5.15
C ARG A 324 17.87 6.45 4.55
N GLY A 325 18.74 7.44 4.52
CA GLY A 325 18.47 8.77 4.03
C GLY A 325 18.31 9.78 5.16
N PRO A 326 18.26 11.06 4.85
CA PRO A 326 18.24 12.12 5.85
C PRO A 326 16.95 12.10 6.66
N LEU A 327 17.11 12.24 7.97
CA LEU A 327 16.04 12.50 8.94
C LEU A 327 16.60 13.55 9.91
N PRO A 328 16.36 14.84 9.66
CA PRO A 328 16.83 15.92 10.54
C PRO A 328 16.32 15.71 11.96
N HIS A 329 17.14 16.09 12.94
CA HIS A 329 16.82 15.99 14.36
C HIS A 329 16.43 14.59 14.84
N GLU A 330 17.04 13.56 14.21
CA GLU A 330 16.87 12.16 14.60
C GLU A 330 17.17 11.97 16.08
N ALA A 331 16.26 11.33 16.78
CA ALA A 331 16.36 11.05 18.21
C ALA A 331 15.57 9.79 18.56
N ASP A 332 16.06 9.03 19.54
CA ASP A 332 15.25 8.00 20.17
C ASP A 332 14.21 8.67 21.09
N LEU A 333 12.98 8.70 20.64
CA LEU A 333 11.87 9.29 21.37
C LEU A 333 11.19 8.32 22.36
N GLY A 334 11.74 7.09 22.50
CA GLY A 334 11.18 6.05 23.35
C GLY A 334 9.81 5.52 22.89
N VAL A 335 9.45 5.76 21.64
CA VAL A 335 8.14 5.37 21.09
C VAL A 335 8.17 3.89 20.71
N VAL A 336 7.20 3.13 21.21
CA VAL A 336 7.02 1.71 20.88
C VAL A 336 5.99 1.59 19.75
N GLU A 337 6.45 1.17 18.58
CA GLU A 337 5.63 0.99 17.40
C GLU A 337 5.35 -0.50 17.14
N ALA A 338 4.11 -0.93 17.37
CA ALA A 338 3.73 -2.33 17.21
C ALA A 338 3.81 -2.85 15.75
N HIS A 339 3.68 -1.94 14.77
CA HIS A 339 3.57 -2.28 13.34
C HIS A 339 4.80 -1.89 12.51
N ASN A 340 5.64 -1.01 13.04
CA ASN A 340 6.82 -0.48 12.36
C ASN A 340 8.09 -1.16 12.90
N THR A 341 8.37 -2.37 12.43
CA THR A 341 9.54 -3.13 12.84
C THR A 341 10.63 -3.06 11.76
N THR A 342 11.88 -3.28 12.20
CA THR A 342 13.00 -3.40 11.27
C THR A 342 12.76 -4.51 10.27
N SER A 343 12.87 -4.20 8.99
CA SER A 343 12.79 -5.19 7.92
C SER A 343 14.13 -5.39 7.23
N ARG A 344 14.34 -6.58 6.66
CA ARG A 344 15.56 -6.89 5.91
C ARG A 344 15.82 -5.91 4.77
N TRP A 345 14.77 -5.39 4.15
CA TRP A 345 14.86 -4.56 2.94
C TRP A 345 14.67 -3.08 3.24
N ALA A 346 13.61 -2.71 3.96
CA ALA A 346 13.32 -1.32 4.29
C ALA A 346 14.25 -0.73 5.36
N GLY A 347 14.90 -1.59 6.18
CA GLY A 347 15.81 -1.14 7.23
C GLY A 347 15.11 -0.84 8.56
N GLU A 348 15.78 -0.03 9.40
CA GLU A 348 15.33 0.35 10.74
C GLU A 348 14.22 1.40 10.67
N PHE A 349 13.31 1.36 11.65
CA PHE A 349 12.38 2.44 11.91
C PHE A 349 13.07 3.48 12.81
N ARG A 350 13.04 4.73 12.40
CA ARG A 350 13.75 5.85 13.05
C ARG A 350 12.75 6.95 13.39
N THR A 351 12.98 7.65 14.48
CA THR A 351 12.15 8.75 14.97
C THR A 351 12.93 10.05 15.03
N ALA A 352 12.24 11.18 14.96
CA ALA A 352 12.84 12.51 15.04
C ALA A 352 11.84 13.55 15.55
N HIS A 353 12.38 14.66 16.04
CA HIS A 353 11.62 15.90 16.16
C HIS A 353 11.35 16.48 14.77
N TRP A 354 10.24 17.19 14.60
CA TRP A 354 10.00 17.91 13.35
C TRP A 354 10.95 19.10 13.21
N ASP A 355 11.58 19.17 12.05
CA ASP A 355 12.33 20.35 11.61
C ASP A 355 11.36 21.35 10.97
N ALA A 356 11.41 22.62 11.40
CA ALA A 356 10.47 23.63 10.95
C ALA A 356 10.62 23.97 9.46
N GLU A 357 11.85 23.93 8.91
CA GLU A 357 12.07 24.20 7.50
C GLU A 357 11.52 23.06 6.64
N VAL A 358 11.73 21.81 7.07
CA VAL A 358 11.16 20.63 6.41
C VAL A 358 9.64 20.67 6.44
N LEU A 359 9.04 21.03 7.58
CA LEU A 359 7.59 21.09 7.70
C LEU A 359 7.00 22.23 6.86
N ARG A 360 7.62 23.42 6.85
CA ARG A 360 7.21 24.53 5.97
C ARG A 360 7.35 24.16 4.51
N TYR A 361 8.44 23.48 4.12
CA TYR A 361 8.62 22.96 2.77
C TYR A 361 7.48 22.01 2.37
N ALA A 362 7.12 21.07 3.25
CA ALA A 362 6.04 20.13 3.00
C ALA A 362 4.68 20.85 2.82
N LEU A 363 4.37 21.80 3.68
CA LEU A 363 3.14 22.59 3.61
C LEU A 363 3.08 23.44 2.33
N ASP A 364 4.19 24.04 1.91
CA ASP A 364 4.26 24.84 0.67
C ASP A 364 4.04 23.99 -0.58
N ARG A 365 4.61 22.78 -0.62
CA ARG A 365 4.53 21.89 -1.78
C ARG A 365 3.22 21.13 -1.90
N VAL A 366 2.67 20.69 -0.78
CA VAL A 366 1.40 19.94 -0.74
C VAL A 366 0.19 20.88 -0.72
N ARG A 367 0.30 22.01 -0.03
CA ARG A 367 -0.78 23.00 0.19
C ARG A 367 -2.06 22.35 0.71
N PRO A 368 -1.99 21.63 1.85
CA PRO A 368 -3.17 21.01 2.40
C PRO A 368 -4.19 22.03 2.88
N ASP A 369 -5.47 21.79 2.61
CA ASP A 369 -6.57 22.60 3.16
C ASP A 369 -6.75 22.34 4.65
N VAL A 370 -6.49 21.10 5.07
CA VAL A 370 -6.66 20.62 6.45
C VAL A 370 -5.61 19.55 6.77
N ILE A 371 -5.42 19.28 8.06
CA ILE A 371 -4.47 18.29 8.58
C ILE A 371 -5.20 17.10 9.18
N ALA A 372 -4.66 15.91 8.98
CA ALA A 372 -4.91 14.74 9.80
C ALA A 372 -3.69 14.51 10.71
N LEU A 373 -3.84 14.83 11.99
CA LEU A 373 -2.78 14.72 12.99
C LEU A 373 -2.94 13.43 13.79
N SER A 374 -1.92 12.60 13.78
CA SER A 374 -1.93 11.31 14.47
C SER A 374 -0.91 11.23 15.61
N HIS A 375 -1.06 10.23 16.50
CA HIS A 375 -0.20 9.99 17.65
C HIS A 375 -0.29 11.07 18.73
N LEU A 376 -1.47 11.67 18.89
CA LEU A 376 -1.77 12.59 19.99
C LEU A 376 -1.86 11.90 21.37
N ASP A 377 -1.86 10.56 21.40
CA ASP A 377 -1.69 9.72 22.58
C ASP A 377 -0.22 9.57 23.00
N VAL A 378 0.73 9.89 22.12
CA VAL A 378 2.17 9.85 22.38
C VAL A 378 2.70 11.21 22.78
N PHE A 379 2.37 12.23 22.00
CA PHE A 379 2.67 13.64 22.29
C PHE A 379 1.41 14.46 22.02
N ASP A 380 1.04 15.29 22.96
CA ASP A 380 -0.18 16.11 22.94
C ASP A 380 -0.13 17.29 21.93
N ASP A 381 1.07 17.56 21.36
CA ASP A 381 1.29 18.55 20.30
C ASP A 381 2.42 18.09 19.34
N VAL A 382 2.65 18.85 18.27
CA VAL A 382 3.73 18.59 17.32
C VAL A 382 5.09 18.82 17.97
N LEU A 383 5.91 17.77 18.03
CA LEU A 383 7.22 17.80 18.67
C LEU A 383 8.27 18.45 17.76
N MET A 384 8.52 19.74 17.98
CA MET A 384 9.47 20.53 17.22
C MET A 384 10.91 20.38 17.73
N SER A 385 11.88 20.61 16.83
CA SER A 385 13.31 20.46 17.11
C SER A 385 13.85 21.50 18.11
N ALA A 386 13.30 22.70 18.12
CA ALA A 386 13.65 23.76 19.06
C ALA A 386 12.48 24.12 19.97
N PRO A 387 12.68 24.24 21.30
CA PRO A 387 11.63 24.68 22.21
C PRO A 387 11.07 26.04 21.83
N GLY A 388 9.73 26.14 21.74
CA GLY A 388 9.02 27.35 21.35
C GLY A 388 8.99 27.62 19.85
N GLU A 389 9.59 26.77 19.02
CA GLU A 389 9.44 26.83 17.58
C GLU A 389 8.03 26.38 17.18
N THR A 390 7.39 27.14 16.32
CA THR A 390 6.06 26.85 15.81
C THR A 390 6.00 26.98 14.31
N VAL A 391 5.19 26.14 13.66
CA VAL A 391 4.83 26.26 12.26
C VAL A 391 3.32 26.37 12.15
N GLY A 392 2.83 27.39 11.46
CA GLY A 392 1.38 27.57 11.26
C GLY A 392 0.81 26.40 10.46
N LEU A 393 0.11 25.51 11.14
CA LEU A 393 -0.59 24.39 10.50
C LEU A 393 -1.97 24.81 10.01
N PRO A 394 -2.47 24.26 8.89
CA PRO A 394 -3.88 24.32 8.54
C PRO A 394 -4.77 23.72 9.65
N PRO A 395 -6.09 24.00 9.64
CA PRO A 395 -7.01 23.43 10.63
C PRO A 395 -6.94 21.89 10.69
N VAL A 396 -6.99 21.32 11.89
CA VAL A 396 -7.02 19.88 12.08
C VAL A 396 -8.42 19.36 11.78
N LEU A 397 -8.55 18.51 10.76
CA LEU A 397 -9.79 17.82 10.41
C LEU A 397 -9.94 16.51 11.18
N VAL A 398 -8.86 15.74 11.28
CA VAL A 398 -8.83 14.45 11.97
C VAL A 398 -7.76 14.48 13.04
N ALA A 399 -8.14 14.29 14.30
CA ALA A 399 -7.24 14.14 15.44
C ALA A 399 -7.29 12.69 15.94
N ALA A 400 -6.13 12.00 15.98
CA ALA A 400 -6.06 10.61 16.41
C ALA A 400 -5.29 10.48 17.73
N HIS A 401 -5.99 9.98 18.76
CA HIS A 401 -5.50 9.75 20.12
C HIS A 401 -5.31 8.25 20.42
N GLY A 402 -5.08 7.43 19.38
CA GLY A 402 -4.86 6.01 19.49
C GLY A 402 -5.00 5.32 18.14
N PRO A 403 -4.78 4.00 18.09
CA PRO A 403 -4.68 3.25 16.84
C PRO A 403 -6.05 2.87 16.23
N ASP A 404 -7.12 2.72 17.03
CA ASP A 404 -8.44 2.30 16.55
C ASP A 404 -9.20 3.46 15.89
N ARG A 405 -10.14 3.16 15.00
CA ARG A 405 -11.05 4.14 14.39
C ARG A 405 -11.76 4.99 15.43
N ARG A 406 -12.16 4.39 16.57
CA ARG A 406 -12.87 5.07 17.68
C ARG A 406 -12.03 6.11 18.38
N ASP A 407 -10.71 6.03 18.28
CA ASP A 407 -9.79 6.99 18.90
C ASP A 407 -9.58 8.23 18.03
N ARG A 408 -10.35 8.37 16.94
CA ARG A 408 -10.27 9.49 15.98
C ARG A 408 -11.48 10.36 16.09
N THR A 409 -11.23 11.67 16.24
CA THR A 409 -12.26 12.70 16.21
C THR A 409 -12.17 13.48 14.91
N LEU A 410 -13.31 13.77 14.29
CA LEU A 410 -13.39 14.61 13.11
C LEU A 410 -13.96 15.97 13.53
N ALA A 411 -13.27 17.05 13.13
CA ALA A 411 -13.82 18.39 13.21
C ALA A 411 -14.98 18.52 12.21
N GLY A 412 -16.11 19.08 12.66
CA GLY A 412 -17.32 19.27 11.87
C GLY A 412 -17.18 20.36 10.80
#